data_7e361a6b94672e5b70392105fb6d29c8
#
_entry.id   7e361a6b94672e5b70392105fb6d29c8
#
_cell.length_a   1.000
_cell.length_b   1.000
_cell.length_c   1.000
_cell.angle_alpha   90.00
_cell.angle_beta   90.00
_cell.angle_gamma   90.00
#
_symmetry.space_group_name_H-M   'P 1'
#
loop_
_entity.id
_entity.type
_entity.pdbx_description
1 polymer ?
#
loop_
_entity_poly.entity_id
_entity_poly.type
_entity_poly.pdbx_seq_one_letter_code
_entity_poly.pdbx_strand_id
1 'polypeptide(L)'
;VRGGGKVEVELPRPSADFQDVRVVAYPASAVGRAALTAADTRVTAAGTAAGAQCLIDGDPATELLFDGSPEAVIDLVTDADLDLRNITVWPARRPIRAEAELQVKGADGYRTIASFGIDRSNPNIEVGFYPYAPVSVSVAKTTGREFRLIVRGAGKDTGFAEVQLSSLPRVERYAEKTFAKMFQSPLPYWEEYQWRDQPVLDDASLAVDPAEVVDITECLDGDRLVWEAPAGEWVVMRTGMRPTGIQNSPAAPEGTGLEVDKMTPAYLQHHFDAFI
;
A
#
# COMPACT_ATOMS: atom_id res chain seq x y z
N VAL A 1 -13.22 15.86 -2.45
CA VAL A 1 -14.12 16.91 -2.95
C VAL A 1 -14.76 17.67 -1.80
N ARG A 2 -15.17 18.91 -2.03
CA ARG A 2 -15.89 19.73 -1.06
C ARG A 2 -17.37 19.71 -1.41
N GLY A 3 -18.21 19.29 -0.48
CA GLY A 3 -19.66 19.23 -0.61
C GLY A 3 -20.35 20.54 -0.17
N GLY A 4 -21.67 20.50 -0.09
CA GLY A 4 -22.56 21.64 0.19
C GLY A 4 -23.35 22.07 -1.04
N GLY A 5 -23.49 21.21 -2.04
CA GLY A 5 -24.21 21.41 -3.28
C GLY A 5 -23.72 20.49 -4.38
N LYS A 6 -23.99 20.86 -5.62
CA LYS A 6 -23.60 20.08 -6.79
C LYS A 6 -22.10 20.01 -6.96
N VAL A 7 -21.57 18.79 -6.92
CA VAL A 7 -20.15 18.47 -7.23
C VAL A 7 -20.11 17.88 -8.63
N GLU A 8 -19.19 18.37 -9.44
CA GLU A 8 -18.92 17.86 -10.78
C GLU A 8 -17.42 17.68 -10.94
N VAL A 9 -16.99 16.44 -11.17
CA VAL A 9 -15.58 16.08 -11.24
C VAL A 9 -15.36 14.91 -12.19
N GLU A 10 -14.22 14.91 -12.87
CA GLU A 10 -13.76 13.75 -13.64
C GLU A 10 -13.07 12.74 -12.73
N LEU A 11 -13.45 11.48 -12.86
CA LEU A 11 -12.83 10.33 -12.21
C LEU A 11 -12.21 9.45 -13.30
N PRO A 12 -10.96 9.69 -13.69
CA PRO A 12 -10.33 8.99 -14.80
C PRO A 12 -10.24 7.49 -14.54
N ARG A 13 -10.38 6.70 -15.60
CA ARG A 13 -10.14 5.25 -15.53
C ARG A 13 -8.66 4.97 -15.45
N PRO A 14 -8.23 4.01 -14.62
CA PRO A 14 -6.83 3.58 -14.57
C PRO A 14 -6.31 2.98 -15.89
N SER A 15 -7.20 2.40 -16.69
CA SER A 15 -6.90 1.81 -18.00
C SER A 15 -8.15 1.74 -18.88
N ALA A 16 -7.97 1.57 -20.18
CA ALA A 16 -9.09 1.51 -21.15
C ALA A 16 -9.99 0.28 -20.95
N ASP A 17 -9.46 -0.80 -20.39
CA ASP A 17 -10.15 -2.06 -20.11
C ASP A 17 -10.72 -2.12 -18.67
N PHE A 18 -10.66 -1.01 -17.93
CA PHE A 18 -11.23 -0.92 -16.59
C PHE A 18 -12.75 -0.97 -16.62
N GLN A 19 -13.32 -1.86 -15.82
CA GLN A 19 -14.75 -2.03 -15.65
C GLN A 19 -15.17 -1.56 -14.26
N ASP A 20 -16.09 -0.61 -14.21
CA ASP A 20 -16.61 -0.08 -12.96
C ASP A 20 -17.38 -1.13 -12.19
N VAL A 21 -17.13 -1.21 -10.90
CA VAL A 21 -17.90 -2.01 -9.96
C VAL A 21 -18.72 -1.10 -9.07
N ARG A 22 -18.11 -0.08 -8.49
CA ARG A 22 -18.80 0.83 -7.58
C ARG A 22 -18.07 2.16 -7.41
N VAL A 23 -18.84 3.22 -7.25
CA VAL A 23 -18.34 4.52 -6.79
C VAL A 23 -18.96 4.83 -5.45
N VAL A 24 -18.15 5.07 -4.44
CA VAL A 24 -18.61 5.40 -3.10
C VAL A 24 -18.01 6.72 -2.63
N ALA A 25 -18.72 7.40 -1.74
CA ALA A 25 -18.24 8.58 -1.05
C ALA A 25 -18.32 8.39 0.46
N TYR A 26 -17.37 8.92 1.19
CA TYR A 26 -17.38 8.95 2.65
C TYR A 26 -16.75 10.25 3.16
N PRO A 27 -17.12 10.72 4.38
CA PRO A 27 -16.54 11.91 4.95
C PRO A 27 -15.01 11.81 5.05
N ALA A 28 -14.32 12.86 4.60
CA ALA A 28 -12.87 12.93 4.77
C ALA A 28 -12.54 13.00 6.27
N SER A 29 -11.59 12.19 6.71
CA SER A 29 -11.13 12.24 8.09
C SER A 29 -10.58 13.63 8.42
N ALA A 30 -11.02 14.20 9.55
CA ALA A 30 -10.51 15.45 10.09
C ALA A 30 -9.09 15.33 10.66
N VAL A 31 -8.49 14.16 10.62
CA VAL A 31 -7.12 13.94 11.09
C VAL A 31 -6.17 14.66 10.15
N GLY A 32 -5.59 15.71 10.60
CA GLY A 32 -4.85 16.69 9.83
C GLY A 32 -3.69 16.02 9.17
N ARG A 33 -2.74 15.52 9.25
CA ARG A 33 -1.61 15.01 8.49
C ARG A 33 -1.43 13.51 8.59
N ALA A 34 -1.74 12.87 7.50
CA ALA A 34 -1.74 11.41 7.44
C ALA A 34 -0.35 10.79 7.24
N ALA A 35 0.62 11.54 6.72
CA ALA A 35 1.95 11.04 6.38
C ALA A 35 2.97 12.17 6.39
N LEU A 36 4.25 11.81 6.52
CA LEU A 36 5.37 12.73 6.35
C LEU A 36 5.53 13.11 4.87
N THR A 37 5.93 14.36 4.63
CA THR A 37 6.21 14.88 3.28
C THR A 37 7.60 15.51 3.24
N ALA A 38 8.16 15.69 2.03
CA ALA A 38 9.44 16.33 1.84
C ALA A 38 9.49 17.77 2.41
N ALA A 39 8.35 18.47 2.40
CA ALA A 39 8.27 19.85 2.88
C ALA A 39 8.49 19.99 4.39
N ASP A 40 8.23 18.97 5.16
CA ASP A 40 8.19 19.00 6.62
C ASP A 40 9.02 17.91 7.30
N THR A 41 9.81 17.21 6.51
CA THR A 41 10.66 16.11 6.99
C THR A 41 12.03 16.18 6.34
N ARG A 42 13.04 16.03 7.16
CA ARG A 42 14.42 15.84 6.71
C ARG A 42 14.78 14.37 6.84
N VAL A 43 15.32 13.81 5.76
CA VAL A 43 15.80 12.42 5.72
C VAL A 43 17.30 12.41 5.53
N THR A 44 17.99 11.60 6.34
CA THR A 44 19.40 11.28 6.17
C THR A 44 19.59 9.77 6.19
N ALA A 45 20.59 9.26 5.49
CA ALA A 45 20.85 7.83 5.46
C ALA A 45 22.35 7.54 5.49
N ALA A 46 22.71 6.40 6.09
CA ALA A 46 24.04 5.81 6.09
C ALA A 46 23.93 4.34 5.61
N GLY A 47 25.00 3.81 5.02
CA GLY A 47 24.97 2.48 4.39
C GLY A 47 24.20 2.49 3.07
N THR A 48 24.10 3.64 2.41
CA THR A 48 23.31 3.86 1.21
C THR A 48 24.07 4.75 0.21
N ALA A 49 23.59 4.75 -1.04
CA ALA A 49 23.96 5.80 -1.99
C ALA A 49 23.43 7.17 -1.54
N ALA A 50 23.87 8.24 -2.18
CA ALA A 50 23.42 9.60 -1.87
C ALA A 50 21.94 9.82 -2.28
N GLY A 51 21.28 10.80 -1.66
CA GLY A 51 19.96 11.25 -2.08
C GLY A 51 18.78 10.70 -1.25
N ALA A 52 18.96 10.55 0.07
CA ALA A 52 17.96 9.98 0.98
C ALA A 52 16.58 10.69 0.97
N GLN A 53 16.53 11.96 0.53
CA GLN A 53 15.28 12.71 0.47
C GLN A 53 14.26 12.11 -0.51
N CYS A 54 14.71 11.32 -1.50
CA CYS A 54 13.81 10.61 -2.43
C CYS A 54 12.87 9.62 -1.73
N LEU A 55 13.19 9.19 -0.49
CA LEU A 55 12.34 8.28 0.27
C LEU A 55 10.99 8.88 0.72
N ILE A 56 10.80 10.20 0.54
CA ILE A 56 9.57 10.89 0.97
C ILE A 56 9.11 11.92 -0.06
N ASP A 57 9.55 11.80 -1.31
CA ASP A 57 9.18 12.76 -2.38
C ASP A 57 7.83 12.45 -3.05
N GLY A 58 7.26 11.29 -2.77
CA GLY A 58 5.99 10.82 -3.33
C GLY A 58 6.13 10.26 -4.75
N ASP A 59 7.35 10.09 -5.25
CA ASP A 59 7.63 9.51 -6.56
C ASP A 59 8.22 8.10 -6.45
N PRO A 60 7.44 7.04 -6.65
CA PRO A 60 7.93 5.67 -6.57
C PRO A 60 8.90 5.28 -7.72
N ALA A 61 9.23 6.21 -8.61
CA ALA A 61 10.25 6.00 -9.63
C ALA A 61 11.65 6.38 -9.15
N THR A 62 11.76 7.17 -8.08
CA THR A 62 13.03 7.47 -7.43
C THR A 62 13.38 6.39 -6.41
N GLU A 63 14.67 6.10 -6.22
CA GLU A 63 15.12 4.99 -5.39
C GLU A 63 16.36 5.36 -4.58
N LEU A 64 16.38 5.00 -3.30
CA LEU A 64 17.57 4.96 -2.46
C LEU A 64 18.11 3.54 -2.41
N LEU A 65 19.33 3.32 -2.91
CA LEU A 65 19.94 1.99 -2.95
C LEU A 65 20.94 1.81 -1.81
N PHE A 66 20.99 0.60 -1.26
CA PHE A 66 21.95 0.19 -0.25
C PHE A 66 23.31 -0.10 -0.89
N ASP A 67 24.38 0.23 -0.17
CA ASP A 67 25.76 0.08 -0.64
C ASP A 67 26.36 -1.31 -0.38
N GLY A 68 25.60 -2.16 0.33
CA GLY A 68 26.02 -3.51 0.76
C GLY A 68 26.64 -3.54 2.16
N SER A 69 26.59 -2.45 2.91
CA SER A 69 26.94 -2.45 4.33
C SER A 69 26.04 -3.42 5.10
N PRO A 70 26.53 -4.04 6.19
CA PRO A 70 25.73 -4.96 7.00
C PRO A 70 24.45 -4.35 7.57
N GLU A 71 24.44 -3.03 7.72
CA GLU A 71 23.34 -2.24 8.25
C GLU A 71 23.23 -0.93 7.48
N ALA A 72 22.01 -0.56 7.09
CA ALA A 72 21.67 0.77 6.63
C ALA A 72 20.81 1.46 7.70
N VAL A 73 21.05 2.75 7.91
CA VAL A 73 20.31 3.57 8.89
C VAL A 73 19.67 4.73 8.17
N ILE A 74 18.37 4.89 8.31
CA ILE A 74 17.57 5.97 7.72
C ILE A 74 16.95 6.76 8.87
N ASP A 75 17.35 8.00 9.03
CA ASP A 75 16.79 8.92 10.02
C ASP A 75 15.78 9.86 9.37
N LEU A 76 14.60 9.96 9.97
CA LEU A 76 13.51 10.85 9.57
C LEU A 76 13.24 11.82 10.72
N VAL A 77 13.38 13.11 10.46
CA VAL A 77 13.19 14.19 11.45
C VAL A 77 12.09 15.12 10.96
N THR A 78 11.02 15.25 11.71
CA THR A 78 9.86 16.11 11.41
C THR A 78 9.94 17.44 12.12
N ASP A 79 9.32 18.46 11.53
CA ASP A 79 9.22 19.79 12.14
C ASP A 79 8.28 19.84 13.36
N ALA A 80 7.33 18.91 13.43
CA ALA A 80 6.36 18.79 14.53
C ALA A 80 6.26 17.35 15.02
N ASP A 81 5.67 17.15 16.20
CA ASP A 81 5.39 15.81 16.70
C ASP A 81 4.41 15.07 15.78
N LEU A 82 4.71 13.83 15.52
CA LEU A 82 3.86 12.90 14.78
C LEU A 82 3.34 11.83 15.74
N ASP A 83 2.03 11.66 15.81
CA ASP A 83 1.38 10.51 16.44
C ASP A 83 1.41 9.32 15.49
N LEU A 84 2.54 8.63 15.45
CA LEU A 84 2.76 7.50 14.54
C LEU A 84 1.86 6.32 14.90
N ARG A 85 1.19 5.73 13.88
CA ARG A 85 0.40 4.51 13.96
C ARG A 85 0.75 3.47 12.90
N ASN A 86 1.45 3.88 11.86
CA ASN A 86 1.81 2.98 10.77
C ASN A 86 3.12 3.41 10.10
N ILE A 87 3.92 2.44 9.72
CA ILE A 87 4.99 2.60 8.73
C ILE A 87 4.67 1.79 7.49
N THR A 88 4.85 2.37 6.32
CA THR A 88 4.79 1.67 5.05
C THR A 88 6.09 1.90 4.29
N VAL A 89 6.71 0.82 3.84
CA VAL A 89 7.96 0.83 3.07
C VAL A 89 7.67 0.29 1.68
N TRP A 90 8.02 1.03 0.65
CA TRP A 90 8.00 0.59 -0.74
C TRP A 90 9.41 0.16 -1.14
N PRO A 91 9.63 -1.14 -1.38
CA PRO A 91 10.89 -1.60 -1.94
C PRO A 91 11.17 -0.95 -3.30
N ALA A 92 12.42 -0.67 -3.57
CA ALA A 92 12.87 -0.41 -4.93
C ALA A 92 12.49 -1.59 -5.84
N ARG A 93 12.38 -1.36 -7.14
CA ARG A 93 11.95 -2.40 -8.09
C ARG A 93 13.04 -3.46 -8.32
N ARG A 94 13.52 -4.03 -7.22
CA ARG A 94 14.57 -5.04 -7.14
C ARG A 94 14.23 -6.08 -6.08
N PRO A 95 14.55 -7.37 -6.30
CA PRO A 95 14.37 -8.39 -5.27
C PRO A 95 15.11 -8.03 -4.00
N ILE A 96 14.39 -7.98 -2.88
CA ILE A 96 14.97 -7.65 -1.57
C ILE A 96 14.47 -8.62 -0.50
N ARG A 97 15.39 -9.00 0.40
CA ARG A 97 15.10 -9.65 1.66
C ARG A 97 15.90 -8.97 2.74
N ALA A 98 15.25 -8.47 3.78
CA ALA A 98 15.88 -7.71 4.86
C ALA A 98 15.03 -7.77 6.13
N GLU A 99 15.68 -7.50 7.27
CA GLU A 99 15.04 -7.23 8.55
C GLU A 99 15.07 -5.73 8.83
N ALA A 100 13.98 -5.19 9.28
CA ALA A 100 13.84 -3.78 9.61
C ALA A 100 13.45 -3.57 11.07
N GLU A 101 14.00 -2.52 11.66
CA GLU A 101 13.72 -2.10 13.03
C GLU A 101 13.39 -0.61 13.02
N LEU A 102 12.18 -0.25 13.46
CA LEU A 102 11.75 1.13 13.59
C LEU A 102 11.92 1.58 15.03
N GLN A 103 12.58 2.70 15.20
CA GLN A 103 12.84 3.32 16.49
C GLN A 103 12.31 4.74 16.55
N VAL A 104 12.03 5.22 17.76
CA VAL A 104 11.72 6.62 18.06
C VAL A 104 12.72 7.15 19.09
N LYS A 105 13.15 8.39 18.93
CA LYS A 105 14.03 9.05 19.89
C LYS A 105 13.25 9.59 21.09
N GLY A 106 13.63 9.18 22.26
CA GLY A 106 13.16 9.71 23.55
C GLY A 106 14.27 10.46 24.29
N ALA A 107 14.03 10.80 25.56
CA ALA A 107 15.01 11.50 26.40
C ALA A 107 16.30 10.69 26.61
N ASP A 108 16.15 9.37 26.72
CA ASP A 108 17.27 8.44 26.99
C ASP A 108 17.89 7.84 25.70
N GLY A 109 17.53 8.36 24.53
CA GLY A 109 17.99 7.88 23.24
C GLY A 109 16.90 7.17 22.42
N TYR A 110 17.32 6.37 21.43
CA TYR A 110 16.41 5.63 20.57
C TYR A 110 15.87 4.39 21.28
N ARG A 111 14.56 4.14 21.13
CA ARG A 111 13.91 2.90 21.54
C ARG A 111 13.15 2.26 20.37
N THR A 112 13.20 0.96 20.27
CA THR A 112 12.50 0.19 19.26
C THR A 112 11.00 0.22 19.51
N ILE A 113 10.22 0.46 18.45
CA ILE A 113 8.75 0.46 18.47
C ILE A 113 8.16 -0.59 17.55
N ALA A 114 8.91 -1.06 16.55
CA ALA A 114 8.53 -2.18 15.72
C ALA A 114 9.76 -2.90 15.15
N SER A 115 9.64 -4.22 14.91
CA SER A 115 10.59 -5.01 14.16
C SER A 115 9.83 -5.89 13.18
N PHE A 116 10.26 -5.94 11.91
CA PHE A 116 9.55 -6.63 10.86
C PHE A 116 10.45 -7.05 9.70
N GLY A 117 10.10 -8.18 9.08
CA GLY A 117 10.77 -8.64 7.86
C GLY A 117 10.23 -7.94 6.62
N ILE A 118 11.11 -7.71 5.67
CA ILE A 118 10.80 -7.25 4.31
C ILE A 118 11.25 -8.36 3.38
N ASP A 119 10.30 -9.10 2.79
CA ASP A 119 10.59 -10.11 1.78
C ASP A 119 9.83 -9.80 0.49
N ARG A 120 10.56 -9.34 -0.50
CA ARG A 120 10.15 -9.10 -1.88
C ARG A 120 11.17 -9.71 -2.84
N SER A 121 11.71 -10.88 -2.43
CA SER A 121 12.74 -11.58 -3.20
C SER A 121 12.20 -12.30 -4.43
N ASN A 122 10.89 -12.58 -4.48
CA ASN A 122 10.26 -13.20 -5.63
C ASN A 122 9.62 -12.19 -6.57
N PRO A 123 10.23 -11.89 -7.72
CA PRO A 123 9.67 -10.96 -8.70
C PRO A 123 8.61 -11.59 -9.62
N ASN A 124 8.25 -12.86 -9.43
CA ASN A 124 7.29 -13.54 -10.29
C ASN A 124 5.88 -12.99 -10.07
N ILE A 125 5.28 -12.47 -11.14
CA ILE A 125 3.93 -11.90 -11.12
C ILE A 125 2.82 -12.96 -11.09
N GLU A 126 3.12 -14.21 -11.36
CA GLU A 126 2.14 -15.31 -11.40
C GLU A 126 1.90 -15.93 -10.04
N VAL A 127 2.76 -15.63 -9.07
CA VAL A 127 2.79 -16.25 -7.75
C VAL A 127 2.92 -15.19 -6.66
N GLY A 128 2.16 -15.35 -5.58
CA GLY A 128 2.18 -14.42 -4.46
C GLY A 128 1.46 -13.10 -4.73
N PHE A 129 1.75 -12.10 -3.97
CA PHE A 129 1.23 -10.76 -4.12
C PHE A 129 2.00 -9.97 -5.19
N TYR A 130 1.51 -8.78 -5.52
CA TYR A 130 2.12 -7.93 -6.54
C TYR A 130 3.64 -7.74 -6.27
N PRO A 131 4.50 -7.93 -7.28
CA PRO A 131 5.94 -7.78 -7.11
C PRO A 131 6.30 -6.39 -6.56
N TYR A 132 7.21 -6.36 -5.59
CA TYR A 132 7.65 -5.13 -4.94
C TYR A 132 6.54 -4.33 -4.26
N ALA A 133 5.41 -4.98 -3.94
CA ALA A 133 4.33 -4.38 -3.19
C ALA A 133 4.84 -3.85 -1.83
N PRO A 134 4.26 -2.76 -1.32
CA PRO A 134 4.70 -2.17 -0.07
C PRO A 134 4.51 -3.13 1.12
N VAL A 135 5.35 -2.96 2.11
CA VAL A 135 5.23 -3.60 3.43
C VAL A 135 4.68 -2.57 4.40
N SER A 136 3.46 -2.81 4.88
CA SER A 136 2.77 -1.92 5.83
C SER A 136 2.71 -2.58 7.20
N VAL A 137 3.19 -1.89 8.22
CA VAL A 137 3.26 -2.39 9.60
C VAL A 137 2.59 -1.41 10.54
N SER A 138 1.65 -1.92 11.33
CA SER A 138 0.96 -1.15 12.36
C SER A 138 1.81 -1.08 13.63
N VAL A 139 1.83 0.10 14.25
CA VAL A 139 2.49 0.32 15.53
C VAL A 139 1.49 0.88 16.54
N ALA A 140 1.67 0.57 17.83
CA ALA A 140 0.93 1.25 18.87
C ALA A 140 1.24 2.75 18.79
N LYS A 141 0.21 3.59 19.00
CA LYS A 141 0.38 5.06 18.97
C LYS A 141 1.67 5.48 19.66
N THR A 142 2.54 6.12 18.91
CA THR A 142 3.83 6.58 19.39
C THR A 142 4.07 8.01 18.93
N THR A 143 4.11 8.94 19.87
CA THR A 143 4.38 10.34 19.57
C THR A 143 5.89 10.61 19.53
N GLY A 144 6.38 11.30 18.52
CA GLY A 144 7.77 11.68 18.39
C GLY A 144 8.06 12.56 17.17
N ARG A 145 9.29 13.06 17.10
CA ARG A 145 9.80 13.88 15.97
C ARG A 145 10.94 13.24 15.22
N GLU A 146 11.73 12.41 15.91
CA GLU A 146 12.90 11.77 15.34
C GLU A 146 12.66 10.26 15.33
N PHE A 147 12.58 9.71 14.14
CA PHE A 147 12.40 8.28 13.90
C PHE A 147 13.62 7.74 13.16
N ARG A 148 13.94 6.49 13.43
CA ARG A 148 15.05 5.78 12.80
C ARG A 148 14.59 4.44 12.29
N LEU A 149 14.85 4.16 11.03
CA LEU A 149 14.67 2.84 10.43
C LEU A 149 16.04 2.22 10.20
N ILE A 150 16.29 1.11 10.88
CA ILE A 150 17.51 0.30 10.72
C ILE A 150 17.15 -0.88 9.84
N VAL A 151 17.93 -1.11 8.78
CA VAL A 151 17.73 -2.20 7.82
C VAL A 151 18.97 -3.08 7.82
N ARG A 152 18.77 -4.38 8.06
CA ARG A 152 19.84 -5.37 8.14
C ARG A 152 19.64 -6.49 7.12
N GLY A 153 20.75 -7.01 6.60
CA GLY A 153 20.74 -8.14 5.67
C GLY A 153 20.29 -7.80 4.26
N ALA A 154 20.07 -6.52 3.95
CA ALA A 154 19.78 -6.08 2.61
C ALA A 154 21.00 -6.25 1.70
N GLY A 155 20.80 -6.77 0.50
CA GLY A 155 21.86 -6.91 -0.49
C GLY A 155 22.28 -5.56 -1.07
N LYS A 156 23.52 -5.51 -1.59
CA LYS A 156 23.97 -4.37 -2.38
C LYS A 156 23.05 -4.14 -3.58
N ASP A 157 22.84 -2.88 -3.93
CA ASP A 157 21.98 -2.43 -5.03
C ASP A 157 20.49 -2.81 -4.87
N THR A 158 20.06 -3.33 -3.70
CA THR A 158 18.66 -3.31 -3.28
C THR A 158 18.34 -2.00 -2.59
N GLY A 159 17.09 -1.73 -2.24
CA GLY A 159 16.76 -0.45 -1.62
C GLY A 159 15.27 -0.20 -1.45
N PHE A 160 14.96 1.06 -1.20
CA PHE A 160 13.59 1.53 -1.07
C PHE A 160 13.31 2.67 -2.05
N ALA A 161 12.07 2.70 -2.56
CA ALA A 161 11.53 3.82 -3.31
C ALA A 161 10.92 4.85 -2.37
N GLU A 162 10.14 4.40 -1.37
CA GLU A 162 9.44 5.28 -0.45
C GLU A 162 9.41 4.72 0.98
N VAL A 163 9.44 5.61 1.96
CA VAL A 163 9.15 5.31 3.36
C VAL A 163 8.11 6.31 3.88
N GLN A 164 6.95 5.81 4.25
CA GLN A 164 5.87 6.63 4.77
C GLN A 164 5.61 6.32 6.24
N LEU A 165 5.74 7.31 7.09
CA LEU A 165 5.26 7.29 8.47
C LEU A 165 3.89 7.97 8.52
N SER A 166 2.89 7.34 9.13
CA SER A 166 1.51 7.81 9.10
C SER A 166 0.88 7.85 10.49
N SER A 167 0.16 8.92 10.76
CA SER A 167 -0.71 9.04 11.93
C SER A 167 -2.04 8.28 11.76
N LEU A 168 -2.41 7.94 10.52
CA LEU A 168 -3.58 7.12 10.26
C LEU A 168 -3.27 5.64 10.41
N PRO A 169 -4.17 4.85 10.98
CA PRO A 169 -4.06 3.41 10.98
C PRO A 169 -4.19 2.87 9.54
N ARG A 170 -3.52 1.77 9.26
CA ARG A 170 -3.67 1.02 8.02
C ARG A 170 -3.82 -0.46 8.32
N VAL A 171 -4.45 -1.19 7.43
CA VAL A 171 -4.49 -2.65 7.52
C VAL A 171 -3.06 -3.17 7.42
N GLU A 172 -2.62 -3.86 8.47
CA GLU A 172 -1.29 -4.46 8.50
C GLU A 172 -1.12 -5.44 7.35
N ARG A 173 0.02 -5.34 6.67
CA ARG A 173 0.36 -6.25 5.58
C ARG A 173 -0.75 -6.38 4.53
N TYR A 174 -1.40 -5.28 4.19
CA TYR A 174 -2.54 -5.31 3.26
C TYR A 174 -2.19 -5.90 1.89
N ALA A 175 -0.97 -5.72 1.42
CA ALA A 175 -0.53 -6.28 0.15
C ALA A 175 -0.50 -7.81 0.20
N GLU A 176 0.04 -8.38 1.26
CA GLU A 176 0.09 -9.82 1.49
C GLU A 176 -1.32 -10.41 1.70
N LYS A 177 -2.20 -9.65 2.32
CA LYS A 177 -3.60 -10.06 2.59
C LYS A 177 -4.51 -10.03 1.36
N THR A 178 -4.08 -9.49 0.24
CA THR A 178 -4.89 -9.46 -0.98
C THR A 178 -5.09 -10.83 -1.62
N PHE A 179 -4.27 -11.83 -1.28
CA PHE A 179 -4.34 -13.19 -1.83
C PHE A 179 -4.52 -13.24 -3.35
N ALA A 180 -3.88 -12.33 -4.04
CA ALA A 180 -4.04 -12.18 -5.47
C ALA A 180 -3.61 -13.44 -6.25
N LYS A 181 -2.90 -14.38 -5.58
CA LYS A 181 -2.32 -15.56 -6.22
C LYS A 181 -2.35 -16.78 -5.31
N MET A 182 -2.39 -17.96 -5.97
CA MET A 182 -2.63 -19.21 -5.28
C MET A 182 -1.49 -19.70 -4.38
N PHE A 183 -0.25 -19.37 -4.71
CA PHE A 183 0.92 -19.65 -3.90
C PHE A 183 2.08 -18.75 -4.25
N GLN A 184 3.08 -18.68 -3.40
CA GLN A 184 4.34 -17.95 -3.64
C GLN A 184 5.54 -18.86 -3.40
N SER A 185 6.68 -18.51 -3.97
CA SER A 185 7.92 -19.24 -3.79
C SER A 185 8.97 -18.35 -3.09
N PRO A 186 9.56 -18.79 -1.96
CA PRO A 186 9.22 -20.05 -1.28
C PRO A 186 7.78 -20.05 -0.76
N LEU A 187 7.20 -21.25 -0.64
CA LEU A 187 5.88 -21.38 -0.01
C LEU A 187 6.00 -20.94 1.45
N PRO A 188 5.14 -20.02 1.92
CA PRO A 188 5.15 -19.64 3.31
C PRO A 188 4.68 -20.82 4.17
N TYR A 189 5.24 -20.95 5.37
CA TYR A 189 4.70 -21.85 6.37
C TYR A 189 3.38 -21.30 6.91
N TRP A 190 2.56 -22.19 7.51
CA TRP A 190 1.25 -21.80 8.02
C TRP A 190 1.31 -20.59 8.98
N GLU A 191 2.35 -20.54 9.82
CA GLU A 191 2.59 -19.47 10.77
C GLU A 191 2.75 -18.09 10.11
N GLU A 192 3.22 -18.03 8.89
CA GLU A 192 3.39 -16.77 8.14
C GLU A 192 2.06 -16.20 7.65
N TYR A 193 0.99 -17.01 7.60
CA TYR A 193 -0.37 -16.54 7.37
C TYR A 193 -1.09 -16.11 8.65
N GLN A 194 -0.48 -16.33 9.81
CA GLN A 194 -1.00 -15.86 11.08
C GLN A 194 -0.50 -14.43 11.31
N TRP A 195 -1.33 -13.49 10.98
CA TRP A 195 -1.02 -12.08 11.17
C TRP A 195 -1.03 -11.73 12.65
N ARG A 196 -0.07 -10.92 13.07
CA ARG A 196 -0.08 -10.35 14.42
C ARG A 196 -1.35 -9.54 14.61
N ASP A 197 -1.84 -9.53 15.84
CA ASP A 197 -2.92 -8.63 16.22
C ASP A 197 -2.48 -7.17 15.98
N GLN A 198 -3.34 -6.43 15.28
CA GLN A 198 -3.10 -5.00 15.12
C GLN A 198 -3.32 -4.29 16.46
N PRO A 199 -2.57 -3.23 16.75
CA PRO A 199 -2.87 -2.38 17.91
C PRO A 199 -4.33 -1.91 17.87
N VAL A 200 -4.97 -1.88 19.03
CA VAL A 200 -6.32 -1.36 19.14
C VAL A 200 -6.34 0.11 18.73
N LEU A 201 -7.32 0.47 17.90
CA LEU A 201 -7.51 1.85 17.49
C LEU A 201 -7.92 2.69 18.71
N ASP A 202 -7.10 3.66 19.06
CA ASP A 202 -7.26 4.53 20.21
C ASP A 202 -8.26 5.68 19.98
N ASP A 203 -8.61 5.95 18.73
CA ASP A 203 -9.50 7.03 18.31
C ASP A 203 -10.35 6.57 17.12
N ALA A 204 -11.63 6.35 17.36
CA ALA A 204 -12.58 5.89 16.34
C ALA A 204 -12.73 6.88 15.18
N SER A 205 -12.44 8.17 15.36
CA SER A 205 -12.50 9.17 14.28
C SER A 205 -11.44 8.97 13.21
N LEU A 206 -10.44 8.10 13.46
CA LEU A 206 -9.40 7.72 12.48
C LEU A 206 -9.87 6.66 11.48
N ALA A 207 -11.02 6.06 11.71
CA ALA A 207 -11.64 5.09 10.83
C ALA A 207 -12.92 5.66 10.21
N VAL A 208 -13.21 5.23 9.00
CA VAL A 208 -14.50 5.56 8.36
C VAL A 208 -15.56 4.65 8.95
N ASP A 209 -16.65 5.23 9.48
CA ASP A 209 -17.82 4.45 9.86
C ASP A 209 -18.47 3.89 8.58
N PRO A 210 -18.63 2.58 8.43
CA PRO A 210 -19.29 2.00 7.27
C PRO A 210 -20.72 2.55 7.04
N ALA A 211 -21.40 3.01 8.08
CA ALA A 211 -22.73 3.61 7.98
C ALA A 211 -22.71 4.99 7.30
N GLU A 212 -21.57 5.67 7.27
CA GLU A 212 -21.38 6.97 6.59
C GLU A 212 -20.95 6.83 5.13
N VAL A 213 -20.70 5.60 4.65
CA VAL A 213 -20.35 5.35 3.25
C VAL A 213 -21.59 5.40 2.38
N VAL A 214 -21.60 6.30 1.42
CA VAL A 214 -22.70 6.50 0.47
C VAL A 214 -22.33 5.89 -0.87
N ASP A 215 -23.21 5.06 -1.42
CA ASP A 215 -23.09 4.58 -2.80
C ASP A 215 -23.61 5.66 -3.77
N ILE A 216 -22.72 6.14 -4.62
CA ILE A 216 -23.00 7.18 -5.63
C ILE A 216 -22.70 6.68 -7.05
N THR A 217 -22.75 5.36 -7.24
CA THR A 217 -22.45 4.73 -8.55
C THR A 217 -23.35 5.28 -9.65
N GLU A 218 -24.64 5.49 -9.37
CA GLU A 218 -25.60 6.03 -10.33
C GLU A 218 -25.35 7.51 -10.70
N CYS A 219 -24.45 8.19 -9.95
CA CYS A 219 -24.07 9.57 -10.24
C CYS A 219 -22.90 9.66 -11.24
N LEU A 220 -22.33 8.52 -11.65
CA LEU A 220 -21.23 8.44 -12.61
C LEU A 220 -21.77 8.15 -14.02
N ASP A 221 -21.45 9.02 -14.98
CA ASP A 221 -21.69 8.83 -16.39
C ASP A 221 -20.34 8.85 -17.15
N GLY A 222 -19.92 7.69 -17.61
CA GLY A 222 -18.59 7.52 -18.17
C GLY A 222 -17.49 7.81 -17.13
N ASP A 223 -16.79 8.91 -17.29
CA ASP A 223 -15.75 9.36 -16.36
C ASP A 223 -16.18 10.61 -15.56
N ARG A 224 -17.38 11.13 -15.84
CA ARG A 224 -17.92 12.34 -15.20
C ARG A 224 -18.84 11.97 -14.06
N LEU A 225 -18.47 12.36 -12.84
CA LEU A 225 -19.29 12.28 -11.64
C LEU A 225 -20.07 13.59 -11.48
N VAL A 226 -21.39 13.48 -11.32
CA VAL A 226 -22.27 14.59 -10.95
C VAL A 226 -23.09 14.20 -9.73
N TRP A 227 -22.80 14.80 -8.58
CA TRP A 227 -23.38 14.40 -7.31
C TRP A 227 -23.81 15.60 -6.47
N GLU A 228 -25.02 15.57 -5.90
CA GLU A 228 -25.45 16.54 -4.88
C GLU A 228 -24.85 16.14 -3.51
N ALA A 229 -23.68 16.68 -3.22
CA ALA A 229 -22.90 16.30 -2.06
C ALA A 229 -23.40 17.02 -0.80
N PRO A 230 -23.62 16.32 0.32
CA PRO A 230 -23.86 16.95 1.61
C PRO A 230 -22.73 17.90 1.99
N ALA A 231 -23.00 18.87 2.88
CA ALA A 231 -21.96 19.78 3.37
C ALA A 231 -20.81 19.02 4.03
N GLY A 232 -19.58 19.45 3.81
CA GLY A 232 -18.36 18.86 4.36
C GLY A 232 -17.32 18.51 3.31
N GLU A 233 -16.25 17.87 3.74
CA GLU A 233 -15.22 17.33 2.84
C GLU A 233 -15.45 15.83 2.65
N TRP A 234 -15.34 15.37 1.43
CA TRP A 234 -15.62 13.99 1.05
C TRP A 234 -14.46 13.38 0.27
N VAL A 235 -14.20 12.12 0.54
CA VAL A 235 -13.38 11.27 -0.31
C VAL A 235 -14.33 10.53 -1.24
N VAL A 236 -14.04 10.59 -2.55
CA VAL A 236 -14.73 9.79 -3.56
C VAL A 236 -13.79 8.71 -4.03
N MET A 237 -14.25 7.47 -3.97
CA MET A 237 -13.48 6.29 -4.39
C MET A 237 -14.23 5.57 -5.51
N ARG A 238 -13.59 5.48 -6.69
CA ARG A 238 -14.02 4.67 -7.81
C ARG A 238 -13.33 3.32 -7.75
N THR A 239 -14.08 2.25 -7.68
CA THR A 239 -13.57 0.88 -7.67
C THR A 239 -14.02 0.12 -8.89
N GLY A 240 -13.17 -0.77 -9.37
CA GLY A 240 -13.47 -1.57 -10.53
C GLY A 240 -12.49 -2.71 -10.69
N MET A 241 -12.60 -3.42 -11.78
CA MET A 241 -11.74 -4.53 -12.13
C MET A 241 -11.17 -4.34 -13.53
N ARG A 242 -10.05 -4.98 -13.76
CA ARG A 242 -9.42 -5.08 -15.08
C ARG A 242 -8.81 -6.46 -15.26
N PRO A 243 -8.66 -6.93 -16.50
CA PRO A 243 -7.87 -8.13 -16.77
C PRO A 243 -6.44 -7.96 -16.26
N THR A 244 -5.87 -9.00 -15.68
CA THR A 244 -4.48 -9.00 -15.25
C THR A 244 -3.51 -9.10 -16.43
N GLY A 245 -3.98 -9.54 -17.59
CA GLY A 245 -3.17 -9.83 -18.77
C GLY A 245 -2.34 -11.11 -18.65
N ILE A 246 -2.49 -11.84 -17.52
CA ILE A 246 -1.75 -13.08 -17.28
C ILE A 246 -2.42 -14.22 -18.05
N GLN A 247 -1.61 -14.97 -18.76
CA GLN A 247 -2.04 -16.16 -19.49
C GLN A 247 -1.91 -17.41 -18.62
N ASN A 248 -2.69 -18.44 -18.94
CA ASN A 248 -2.60 -19.73 -18.29
C ASN A 248 -1.22 -20.38 -18.52
N SER A 249 -0.67 -20.98 -17.48
CA SER A 249 0.61 -21.67 -17.51
C SER A 249 0.62 -22.80 -16.48
N PRO A 250 1.10 -24.01 -16.84
CA PRO A 250 1.59 -24.41 -18.17
C PRO A 250 0.43 -24.68 -19.15
N ALA A 251 0.64 -24.35 -20.42
CA ALA A 251 -0.28 -24.66 -21.50
C ALA A 251 0.47 -24.95 -22.81
N ALA A 252 -0.11 -25.81 -23.67
CA ALA A 252 0.38 -25.93 -25.04
C ALA A 252 0.14 -24.64 -25.82
N PRO A 253 0.93 -24.33 -26.88
CA PRO A 253 0.80 -23.09 -27.61
C PRO A 253 -0.62 -22.77 -28.08
N GLU A 254 -1.34 -23.78 -28.56
CA GLU A 254 -2.74 -23.68 -29.01
C GLU A 254 -3.75 -23.49 -27.87
N GLY A 255 -3.38 -23.82 -26.66
CA GLY A 255 -4.18 -23.62 -25.44
C GLY A 255 -3.77 -22.41 -24.62
N THR A 256 -2.75 -21.67 -25.06
CA THR A 256 -2.29 -20.48 -24.32
C THR A 256 -3.25 -19.32 -24.52
N GLY A 257 -3.72 -18.73 -23.46
CA GLY A 257 -4.64 -17.61 -23.49
C GLY A 257 -4.97 -17.09 -22.10
N LEU A 258 -5.83 -16.09 -22.06
CA LEU A 258 -6.35 -15.56 -20.81
C LEU A 258 -7.28 -16.59 -20.16
N GLU A 259 -7.26 -16.63 -18.84
CA GLU A 259 -8.26 -17.35 -18.05
C GLU A 259 -9.66 -16.77 -18.29
N VAL A 260 -10.66 -17.64 -18.19
CA VAL A 260 -12.06 -17.21 -18.27
C VAL A 260 -12.37 -16.25 -17.11
N ASP A 261 -13.17 -15.23 -17.41
CA ASP A 261 -13.67 -14.33 -16.36
C ASP A 261 -14.62 -15.07 -15.41
N LYS A 262 -14.10 -15.41 -14.25
CA LYS A 262 -14.81 -16.17 -13.20
C LYS A 262 -15.87 -15.34 -12.46
N MET A 263 -15.94 -14.04 -12.71
CA MET A 263 -16.95 -13.14 -12.13
C MET A 263 -18.18 -12.99 -13.03
N THR A 264 -18.12 -13.48 -14.26
CA THR A 264 -19.23 -13.39 -15.23
C THR A 264 -19.88 -14.77 -15.41
N PRO A 265 -21.14 -14.95 -14.98
CA PRO A 265 -21.82 -16.25 -15.08
C PRO A 265 -21.87 -16.84 -16.49
N ALA A 266 -22.03 -16.00 -17.51
CA ALA A 266 -22.08 -16.45 -18.90
C ALA A 266 -20.74 -17.09 -19.35
N TYR A 267 -19.62 -16.55 -18.91
CA TYR A 267 -18.30 -17.11 -19.23
C TYR A 267 -18.01 -18.38 -18.44
N LEU A 268 -18.46 -18.46 -17.21
CA LEU A 268 -18.41 -19.71 -16.44
C LEU A 268 -19.23 -20.81 -17.13
N GLN A 269 -20.45 -20.51 -17.57
CA GLN A 269 -21.29 -21.48 -18.27
C GLN A 269 -20.61 -21.92 -19.58
N HIS A 270 -20.07 -21.00 -20.36
CA HIS A 270 -19.32 -21.32 -21.58
C HIS A 270 -18.13 -22.26 -21.29
N HIS A 271 -17.41 -22.01 -20.19
CA HIS A 271 -16.30 -22.87 -19.79
C HIS A 271 -16.78 -24.29 -19.46
N PHE A 272 -17.85 -24.40 -18.70
CA PHE A 272 -18.45 -25.73 -18.36
C PHE A 272 -18.95 -26.46 -19.61
N ASP A 273 -19.64 -25.76 -20.51
CA ASP A 273 -20.19 -26.35 -21.72
C ASP A 273 -19.08 -26.86 -22.67
N ALA A 274 -17.90 -26.28 -22.59
CA ALA A 274 -16.73 -26.75 -23.36
C ALA A 274 -16.07 -28.01 -22.78
N PHE A 275 -16.35 -28.33 -21.51
CA PHE A 275 -15.76 -29.47 -20.81
C PHE A 275 -16.68 -30.71 -20.77
N ILE A 276 -17.96 -30.56 -21.06
CA ILE A 276 -18.98 -31.61 -21.04
C ILE A 276 -19.41 -31.99 -22.46
#